data_eedce6a355189eb98a4d384128096abc
#
_entry.id   eedce6a355189eb98a4d384128096abc
#
_cell.length_a   1.000
_cell.length_b   1.000
_cell.length_c   1.000
_cell.angle_alpha   90.00
_cell.angle_beta   90.00
_cell.angle_gamma   90.00
#
_symmetry.space_group_name_H-M   'P 1'
#
loop_
_entity.id
_entity.type
_entity.pdbx_description
1 polymer ?
#
loop_
_entity_poly.entity_id
_entity_poly.type
_entity_poly.pdbx_seq_one_letter_code
_entity_poly.pdbx_strand_id
1 'polypeptide(L)'
;MKVLILSCNTGEGHNYAGRALKECIESHHDTADMLDIMMLAGPRVSKLVGNSYVNIVRHAPRLFQCLYKLGGLVSSSRHHSPVYYANALLAKKLKHYLDTHHYDIIVTPHLFPAQTLTYMKEKNLLSQKIVAIETDYTCIPFWEETDCDYYIIPHYELIDEFAAKGIPRERLKPYGIPVRPAFSDKSDRQKARVRCRIPKHAQVYLIMSGSMGFGKIQLFVAELLRTRKPGEYVVVICGNNRRLQKILLAEFGKQEGVQILGYTEKIADFMAATDVLFTKPGGLTTTEAAVKGIPIVHTRPIPGCETKNLAFYTERGLSLTSQKLHGQILAGRKLMSNDELRHSMCTAQHTIIPSNAAEKTYRLLCQLSSAHAISDDTVKKETL
;
A
#
# COMPACT_ATOMS: atom_id res chain seq x y z
N MET A 1 2.53 -25.18 -2.69
CA MET A 1 2.11 -24.40 -1.50
C MET A 1 0.79 -23.69 -1.79
N LYS A 2 -0.12 -23.68 -0.81
CA LYS A 2 -1.38 -22.92 -0.91
C LYS A 2 -1.44 -21.84 0.17
N VAL A 3 -1.53 -20.56 -0.22
CA VAL A 3 -1.46 -19.42 0.68
C VAL A 3 -2.82 -18.74 0.81
N LEU A 4 -3.24 -18.39 2.02
CA LEU A 4 -4.38 -17.51 2.26
C LEU A 4 -3.89 -16.09 2.53
N ILE A 5 -4.32 -15.11 1.72
CA ILE A 5 -4.06 -13.69 1.93
C ILE A 5 -5.30 -13.05 2.52
N LEU A 6 -5.23 -12.70 3.81
CA LEU A 6 -6.34 -12.06 4.52
C LEU A 6 -6.17 -10.54 4.51
N SER A 7 -7.11 -9.83 3.93
CA SER A 7 -7.13 -8.37 3.88
C SER A 7 -8.42 -7.82 4.49
N CYS A 8 -8.61 -6.50 4.43
CA CYS A 8 -9.82 -5.81 4.83
C CYS A 8 -10.10 -4.64 3.87
N ASN A 9 -11.36 -4.39 3.57
CA ASN A 9 -11.77 -3.36 2.62
C ASN A 9 -11.81 -1.96 3.24
N THR A 10 -10.74 -1.55 3.95
CA THR A 10 -10.60 -0.21 4.55
C THR A 10 -9.74 0.74 3.72
N GLY A 11 -9.17 0.26 2.62
CA GLY A 11 -8.35 1.00 1.67
C GLY A 11 -7.73 0.07 0.65
N GLU A 12 -7.48 0.59 -0.55
CA GLU A 12 -6.95 -0.23 -1.64
C GLU A 12 -5.45 -0.56 -1.48
N GLY A 13 -4.70 0.22 -0.69
CA GLY A 13 -3.25 -0.01 -0.53
C GLY A 13 -2.92 -1.42 -0.05
N HIS A 14 -3.53 -1.86 1.04
CA HIS A 14 -3.35 -3.21 1.59
C HIS A 14 -3.76 -4.29 0.59
N ASN A 15 -4.89 -4.09 -0.10
CA ASN A 15 -5.37 -5.01 -1.12
C ASN A 15 -4.39 -5.15 -2.29
N TYR A 16 -3.78 -4.05 -2.75
CA TYR A 16 -2.81 -4.11 -3.85
C TYR A 16 -1.49 -4.76 -3.43
N ALA A 17 -1.01 -4.55 -2.20
CA ALA A 17 0.15 -5.29 -1.68
C ALA A 17 -0.13 -6.81 -1.61
N GLY A 18 -1.33 -7.20 -1.16
CA GLY A 18 -1.78 -8.59 -1.19
C GLY A 18 -1.88 -9.15 -2.60
N ARG A 19 -2.44 -8.40 -3.56
CA ARG A 19 -2.50 -8.79 -4.98
C ARG A 19 -1.12 -8.94 -5.61
N ALA A 20 -0.18 -8.05 -5.28
CA ALA A 20 1.19 -8.13 -5.76
C ALA A 20 1.88 -9.42 -5.31
N LEU A 21 1.69 -9.80 -4.04
CA LEU A 21 2.19 -11.07 -3.54
C LEU A 21 1.47 -12.26 -4.19
N LYS A 22 0.14 -12.20 -4.36
CA LYS A 22 -0.62 -13.23 -5.05
C LYS A 22 -0.11 -13.47 -6.48
N GLU A 23 0.07 -12.40 -7.27
CA GLU A 23 0.62 -12.48 -8.63
C GLU A 23 2.01 -13.14 -8.62
N CYS A 24 2.86 -12.83 -7.63
CA CYS A 24 4.18 -13.43 -7.47
C CYS A 24 4.07 -14.94 -7.13
N ILE A 25 3.24 -15.34 -6.19
CA ILE A 25 3.00 -16.73 -5.80
C ILE A 25 2.52 -17.54 -7.01
N GLU A 26 1.54 -17.03 -7.75
CA GLU A 26 0.95 -17.69 -8.91
C GLU A 26 1.94 -17.80 -10.09
N SER A 27 2.87 -16.85 -10.24
CA SER A 27 3.93 -16.92 -11.25
C SER A 27 4.92 -18.07 -11.00
N HIS A 28 5.02 -18.56 -9.77
CA HIS A 28 5.81 -19.74 -9.38
C HIS A 28 5.01 -21.04 -9.35
N HIS A 29 3.80 -21.07 -9.94
CA HIS A 29 2.90 -22.24 -10.00
C HIS A 29 2.36 -22.70 -8.64
N ASP A 30 2.49 -21.89 -7.60
CA ASP A 30 1.81 -22.04 -6.32
C ASP A 30 0.43 -21.36 -6.36
N THR A 31 -0.42 -21.61 -5.37
CA THR A 31 -1.76 -21.04 -5.33
C THR A 31 -1.94 -20.06 -4.19
N ALA A 32 -2.68 -18.96 -4.42
CA ALA A 32 -3.02 -18.01 -3.38
C ALA A 32 -4.48 -17.55 -3.51
N ASP A 33 -5.21 -17.66 -2.42
CA ASP A 33 -6.56 -17.11 -2.29
C ASP A 33 -6.49 -15.79 -1.53
N MET A 34 -7.31 -14.81 -1.93
CA MET A 34 -7.41 -13.53 -1.24
C MET A 34 -8.82 -13.30 -0.72
N LEU A 35 -8.94 -13.03 0.59
CA LEU A 35 -10.22 -12.89 1.28
C LEU A 35 -10.24 -11.59 2.10
N ASP A 36 -11.30 -10.80 1.97
CA ASP A 36 -11.66 -9.76 2.95
C ASP A 36 -12.26 -10.43 4.19
N ILE A 37 -11.58 -10.33 5.32
CA ILE A 37 -12.00 -10.99 6.56
C ILE A 37 -13.41 -10.57 7.00
N MET A 38 -13.81 -9.32 6.73
CA MET A 38 -15.14 -8.81 7.08
C MET A 38 -16.26 -9.50 6.28
N MET A 39 -15.95 -10.10 5.13
CA MET A 39 -16.91 -10.89 4.35
C MET A 39 -17.38 -12.13 5.10
N LEU A 40 -16.59 -12.67 6.04
CA LEU A 40 -17.01 -13.76 6.93
C LEU A 40 -18.16 -13.34 7.87
N ALA A 41 -18.26 -12.04 8.19
CA ALA A 41 -19.41 -11.49 8.90
C ALA A 41 -20.57 -11.08 7.99
N GLY A 42 -20.34 -11.09 6.68
CA GLY A 42 -21.31 -10.80 5.62
C GLY A 42 -20.98 -9.51 4.84
N PRO A 43 -21.49 -9.40 3.58
CA PRO A 43 -21.18 -8.29 2.68
C PRO A 43 -21.59 -6.91 3.22
N ARG A 44 -22.65 -6.87 4.04
CA ARG A 44 -23.11 -5.62 4.68
C ARG A 44 -22.12 -5.12 5.71
N VAL A 45 -21.49 -6.02 6.48
CA VAL A 45 -20.50 -5.67 7.49
C VAL A 45 -19.23 -5.16 6.82
N SER A 46 -18.72 -5.84 5.79
CA SER A 46 -17.57 -5.38 5.01
C SER A 46 -17.78 -3.96 4.44
N LYS A 47 -18.93 -3.70 3.82
CA LYS A 47 -19.29 -2.36 3.32
C LYS A 47 -19.39 -1.33 4.45
N LEU A 48 -19.99 -1.68 5.58
CA LEU A 48 -20.14 -0.77 6.70
C LEU A 48 -18.79 -0.35 7.27
N VAL A 49 -17.90 -1.31 7.54
CA VAL A 49 -16.56 -1.06 8.08
C VAL A 49 -15.73 -0.23 7.08
N GLY A 50 -15.69 -0.61 5.81
CA GLY A 50 -14.97 0.11 4.77
C GLY A 50 -15.49 1.54 4.59
N ASN A 51 -16.82 1.73 4.49
CA ASN A 51 -17.42 3.06 4.33
C ASN A 51 -17.21 3.95 5.57
N SER A 52 -17.31 3.39 6.79
CA SER A 52 -17.11 4.13 8.03
C SER A 52 -15.67 4.63 8.13
N TYR A 53 -14.69 3.77 7.85
CA TYR A 53 -13.29 4.18 7.81
C TYR A 53 -13.05 5.31 6.80
N VAL A 54 -13.50 5.12 5.56
CA VAL A 54 -13.39 6.12 4.49
C VAL A 54 -14.04 7.44 4.88
N ASN A 55 -15.24 7.40 5.47
CA ASN A 55 -15.98 8.59 5.88
C ASN A 55 -15.27 9.35 7.00
N ILE A 56 -14.75 8.65 8.02
CA ILE A 56 -14.00 9.28 9.11
C ILE A 56 -12.75 9.97 8.56
N VAL A 57 -11.96 9.26 7.76
CA VAL A 57 -10.74 9.82 7.18
C VAL A 57 -11.04 11.02 6.27
N ARG A 58 -12.13 10.98 5.51
CA ARG A 58 -12.49 12.00 4.52
C ARG A 58 -13.14 13.23 5.12
N HIS A 59 -14.10 13.05 6.03
CA HIS A 59 -14.95 14.13 6.54
C HIS A 59 -14.57 14.60 7.93
N ALA A 60 -13.85 13.77 8.71
CA ALA A 60 -13.42 14.09 10.07
C ALA A 60 -11.92 13.81 10.30
N PRO A 61 -10.99 14.37 9.49
CA PRO A 61 -9.56 14.06 9.57
C PRO A 61 -8.94 14.42 10.94
N ARG A 62 -9.49 15.44 11.64
CA ARG A 62 -9.07 15.78 13.01
C ARG A 62 -9.48 14.70 14.02
N LEU A 63 -10.68 14.13 13.88
CA LEU A 63 -11.14 13.00 14.68
C LEU A 63 -10.28 11.78 14.41
N PHE A 64 -9.99 11.48 13.15
CA PHE A 64 -9.08 10.40 12.78
C PHE A 64 -7.70 10.57 13.43
N GLN A 65 -7.13 11.78 13.38
CA GLN A 65 -5.84 12.09 14.02
C GLN A 65 -5.90 11.89 15.55
N CYS A 66 -7.01 12.28 16.19
CA CYS A 66 -7.21 12.08 17.61
C CYS A 66 -7.28 10.59 17.95
N LEU A 67 -8.08 9.81 17.20
CA LEU A 67 -8.19 8.36 17.37
C LEU A 67 -6.85 7.65 17.11
N TYR A 68 -6.10 8.09 16.11
CA TYR A 68 -4.76 7.58 15.83
C TYR A 68 -3.78 7.82 16.99
N LYS A 69 -3.78 9.04 17.56
CA LYS A 69 -2.93 9.38 18.72
C LYS A 69 -3.35 8.61 19.97
N LEU A 70 -4.67 8.53 20.26
CA LEU A 70 -5.20 7.75 21.38
C LEU A 70 -4.86 6.26 21.22
N GLY A 71 -4.97 5.74 19.99
CA GLY A 71 -4.53 4.38 19.66
C GLY A 71 -3.07 4.15 20.07
N GLY A 72 -2.16 5.07 19.70
CA GLY A 72 -0.75 4.99 20.07
C GLY A 72 -0.47 5.09 21.58
N LEU A 73 -1.40 5.64 22.39
CA LEU A 73 -1.27 5.70 23.84
C LEU A 73 -1.83 4.45 24.55
N VAL A 74 -2.89 3.85 23.98
CA VAL A 74 -3.59 2.69 24.56
C VAL A 74 -3.00 1.37 24.09
N SER A 75 -2.43 1.36 22.88
CA SER A 75 -1.82 0.20 22.27
C SER A 75 -0.53 -0.19 23.00
N SER A 76 -0.42 -1.44 23.39
CA SER A 76 0.80 -1.99 23.99
C SER A 76 0.89 -3.50 23.75
N SER A 77 2.10 -4.05 23.77
CA SER A 77 2.34 -5.49 23.69
C SER A 77 1.82 -6.26 24.92
N ARG A 78 1.41 -5.56 25.97
CA ARG A 78 0.93 -6.17 27.24
C ARG A 78 -0.58 -6.15 27.43
N HIS A 79 -1.28 -5.23 26.76
CA HIS A 79 -2.73 -5.04 26.92
C HIS A 79 -3.38 -4.83 25.56
N HIS A 80 -4.40 -5.61 25.27
CA HIS A 80 -5.14 -5.51 24.03
C HIS A 80 -6.16 -4.38 24.04
N SER A 81 -6.25 -3.66 22.94
CA SER A 81 -7.22 -2.58 22.75
C SER A 81 -8.65 -3.11 22.51
N PRO A 82 -9.67 -2.26 22.66
CA PRO A 82 -11.03 -2.61 22.23
C PRO A 82 -11.12 -3.01 20.75
N VAL A 83 -10.24 -2.48 19.90
CA VAL A 83 -10.16 -2.84 18.47
C VAL A 83 -9.74 -4.30 18.29
N TYR A 84 -8.78 -4.77 19.08
CA TYR A 84 -8.36 -6.16 19.12
C TYR A 84 -9.54 -7.10 19.41
N TYR A 85 -10.29 -6.83 20.49
CA TYR A 85 -11.44 -7.66 20.86
C TYR A 85 -12.57 -7.62 19.82
N ALA A 86 -12.79 -6.47 19.19
CA ALA A 86 -13.76 -6.38 18.10
C ALA A 86 -13.37 -7.26 16.91
N ASN A 87 -12.08 -7.30 16.54
CA ASN A 87 -11.58 -8.17 15.49
C ASN A 87 -11.56 -9.64 15.90
N ALA A 88 -11.34 -9.97 17.18
CA ALA A 88 -11.39 -11.33 17.71
C ALA A 88 -12.77 -11.98 17.56
N LEU A 89 -13.87 -11.22 17.42
CA LEU A 89 -15.21 -11.76 17.17
C LEU A 89 -15.29 -12.55 15.84
N LEU A 90 -14.36 -12.32 14.91
CA LEU A 90 -14.30 -13.04 13.64
C LEU A 90 -13.62 -14.41 13.76
N ALA A 91 -12.93 -14.70 14.87
CA ALA A 91 -12.09 -15.89 15.04
C ALA A 91 -12.84 -17.21 14.78
N LYS A 92 -14.07 -17.37 15.34
CA LYS A 92 -14.87 -18.58 15.13
C LYS A 92 -15.25 -18.81 13.67
N LYS A 93 -15.58 -17.72 12.95
CA LYS A 93 -15.95 -17.79 11.54
C LYS A 93 -14.75 -18.09 10.67
N LEU A 94 -13.61 -17.47 10.98
CA LEU A 94 -12.35 -17.75 10.28
C LEU A 94 -11.90 -19.20 10.54
N LYS A 95 -12.02 -19.70 11.78
CA LYS A 95 -11.71 -21.11 12.09
C LYS A 95 -12.54 -22.06 11.21
N HIS A 96 -13.86 -21.84 11.17
CA HIS A 96 -14.75 -22.67 10.33
C HIS A 96 -14.36 -22.61 8.83
N TYR A 97 -13.97 -21.42 8.35
CA TYR A 97 -13.49 -21.26 6.98
C TYR A 97 -12.19 -22.05 6.75
N LEU A 98 -11.23 -21.98 7.67
CA LEU A 98 -9.96 -22.69 7.58
C LEU A 98 -10.14 -24.23 7.70
N ASP A 99 -11.13 -24.72 8.44
CA ASP A 99 -11.43 -26.14 8.54
C ASP A 99 -11.95 -26.74 7.23
N THR A 100 -12.57 -25.91 6.41
CA THR A 100 -13.12 -26.32 5.10
C THR A 100 -12.19 -26.01 3.92
N HIS A 101 -11.21 -25.12 4.12
CA HIS A 101 -10.26 -24.66 3.10
C HIS A 101 -8.84 -24.80 3.66
N HIS A 102 -8.12 -25.82 3.23
CA HIS A 102 -6.75 -26.07 3.69
C HIS A 102 -5.76 -25.06 3.08
N TYR A 103 -4.97 -24.44 3.95
CA TYR A 103 -3.88 -23.54 3.58
C TYR A 103 -2.63 -23.88 4.37
N ASP A 104 -1.47 -23.78 3.74
CA ASP A 104 -0.18 -24.03 4.36
C ASP A 104 0.28 -22.84 5.22
N ILE A 105 0.00 -21.61 4.75
CA ILE A 105 0.44 -20.35 5.38
C ILE A 105 -0.64 -19.29 5.23
N ILE A 106 -0.72 -18.40 6.21
CA ILE A 106 -1.59 -17.23 6.16
C ILE A 106 -0.74 -15.95 6.11
N VAL A 107 -1.04 -15.09 5.15
CA VAL A 107 -0.41 -13.76 5.00
C VAL A 107 -1.44 -12.69 5.22
N THR A 108 -1.08 -11.61 5.89
CA THR A 108 -1.98 -10.46 6.03
C THR A 108 -1.26 -9.13 5.83
N PRO A 109 -1.68 -8.33 4.83
CA PRO A 109 -1.21 -6.96 4.68
C PRO A 109 -2.02 -5.96 5.53
N HIS A 110 -2.87 -6.42 6.45
CA HIS A 110 -3.79 -5.57 7.19
C HIS A 110 -3.87 -5.93 8.67
N LEU A 111 -3.90 -4.90 9.53
CA LEU A 111 -3.93 -5.03 10.98
C LEU A 111 -5.12 -5.86 11.52
N PHE A 112 -6.34 -5.65 11.00
CA PHE A 112 -7.53 -6.31 11.53
C PHE A 112 -7.47 -7.83 11.45
N PRO A 113 -7.13 -8.43 10.29
CA PRO A 113 -6.89 -9.88 10.24
C PRO A 113 -5.72 -10.30 11.14
N ALA A 114 -4.64 -9.50 11.26
CA ALA A 114 -3.51 -9.82 12.11
C ALA A 114 -3.94 -9.98 13.59
N GLN A 115 -4.78 -9.08 14.09
CA GLN A 115 -5.34 -9.17 15.44
C GLN A 115 -6.26 -10.39 15.61
N THR A 116 -7.11 -10.70 14.61
CA THR A 116 -7.95 -11.92 14.63
C THR A 116 -7.09 -13.19 14.70
N LEU A 117 -6.03 -13.26 13.86
CA LEU A 117 -5.11 -14.40 13.82
C LEU A 117 -4.31 -14.53 15.12
N THR A 118 -3.89 -13.42 15.73
CA THR A 118 -3.21 -13.40 17.02
C THR A 118 -4.12 -14.00 18.10
N TYR A 119 -5.37 -13.56 18.18
CA TYR A 119 -6.35 -14.14 19.10
C TYR A 119 -6.54 -15.64 18.88
N MET A 120 -6.62 -16.09 17.61
CA MET A 120 -6.74 -17.51 17.29
C MET A 120 -5.51 -18.31 17.73
N LYS A 121 -4.31 -17.77 17.56
CA LYS A 121 -3.05 -18.37 18.01
C LYS A 121 -3.01 -18.50 19.52
N GLU A 122 -3.37 -17.45 20.29
CA GLU A 122 -3.48 -17.47 21.76
C GLU A 122 -4.46 -18.50 22.29
N LYS A 123 -5.52 -18.80 21.53
CA LYS A 123 -6.55 -19.78 21.87
C LYS A 123 -6.28 -21.18 21.30
N ASN A 124 -5.11 -21.42 20.71
CA ASN A 124 -4.74 -22.67 20.05
C ASN A 124 -5.75 -23.11 18.98
N LEU A 125 -6.35 -22.14 18.27
CA LEU A 125 -7.30 -22.37 17.18
C LEU A 125 -6.65 -22.37 15.79
N LEU A 126 -5.33 -22.11 15.72
CA LEU A 126 -4.59 -21.94 14.48
C LEU A 126 -3.25 -22.68 14.57
N SER A 127 -2.95 -23.48 13.54
CA SER A 127 -1.65 -24.19 13.40
C SER A 127 -0.74 -23.55 12.35
N GLN A 128 -1.33 -22.81 11.40
CA GLN A 128 -0.60 -22.18 10.30
C GLN A 128 0.30 -21.05 10.78
N LYS A 129 1.46 -20.89 10.12
CA LYS A 129 2.31 -19.73 10.29
C LYS A 129 1.66 -18.47 9.73
N ILE A 130 1.88 -17.35 10.41
CA ILE A 130 1.33 -16.04 10.08
C ILE A 130 2.45 -15.11 9.65
N VAL A 131 2.32 -14.51 8.45
CA VAL A 131 3.23 -13.47 7.96
C VAL A 131 2.45 -12.18 7.75
N ALA A 132 2.81 -11.14 8.50
CA ALA A 132 2.25 -9.81 8.34
C ALA A 132 3.05 -9.00 7.30
N ILE A 133 2.39 -8.09 6.58
CA ILE A 133 3.04 -7.15 5.65
C ILE A 133 2.65 -5.73 6.04
N GLU A 134 3.64 -4.95 6.46
CA GLU A 134 3.48 -3.53 6.71
C GLU A 134 3.46 -2.74 5.41
N THR A 135 2.50 -1.84 5.27
CA THR A 135 2.29 -1.04 4.06
C THR A 135 2.51 0.45 4.24
N ASP A 136 3.02 0.85 5.41
CA ASP A 136 3.40 2.22 5.73
C ASP A 136 4.85 2.28 6.24
N TYR A 137 5.57 3.37 5.97
CA TYR A 137 6.96 3.59 6.41
C TYR A 137 7.04 4.04 7.87
N THR A 138 6.30 3.36 8.71
CA THR A 138 6.26 3.53 10.17
C THR A 138 5.48 2.37 10.79
N CYS A 139 5.76 2.04 12.03
CA CYS A 139 4.92 1.12 12.80
C CYS A 139 3.66 1.85 13.28
N ILE A 140 2.53 1.65 12.58
CA ILE A 140 1.25 2.24 13.00
C ILE A 140 0.76 1.62 14.32
N PRO A 141 -0.07 2.33 15.11
CA PRO A 141 -0.63 1.79 16.36
C PRO A 141 -1.33 0.44 16.18
N PHE A 142 -1.29 -0.36 17.20
CA PHE A 142 -1.90 -1.68 17.36
C PHE A 142 -1.16 -2.86 16.69
N TRP A 143 -0.11 -2.64 15.90
CA TRP A 143 0.74 -3.75 15.44
C TRP A 143 1.47 -4.43 16.58
N GLU A 144 1.82 -3.68 17.64
CA GLU A 144 2.40 -4.20 18.88
C GLU A 144 1.48 -5.15 19.66
N GLU A 145 0.18 -5.17 19.33
CA GLU A 145 -0.81 -6.11 19.90
C GLU A 145 -0.88 -7.44 19.15
N THR A 146 -0.10 -7.60 18.07
CA THR A 146 -0.14 -8.80 17.23
C THR A 146 1.04 -9.73 17.52
N ASP A 147 0.83 -11.04 17.30
CA ASP A 147 1.84 -12.09 17.44
C ASP A 147 1.97 -12.90 16.15
N CYS A 148 2.38 -12.23 15.07
CA CYS A 148 2.71 -12.89 13.81
C CYS A 148 4.10 -13.54 13.90
N ASP A 149 4.30 -14.65 13.17
CA ASP A 149 5.59 -15.32 13.12
C ASP A 149 6.67 -14.47 12.45
N TYR A 150 6.27 -13.70 11.41
CA TYR A 150 7.14 -12.73 10.75
C TYR A 150 6.36 -11.47 10.33
N TYR A 151 7.08 -10.35 10.28
CA TYR A 151 6.59 -9.05 9.81
C TYR A 151 7.48 -8.55 8.68
N ILE A 152 6.93 -8.46 7.48
CA ILE A 152 7.60 -7.83 6.35
C ILE A 152 7.44 -6.32 6.51
N ILE A 153 8.55 -5.63 6.72
CA ILE A 153 8.55 -4.17 6.93
C ILE A 153 9.17 -3.45 5.73
N PRO A 154 8.80 -2.18 5.50
CA PRO A 154 9.19 -1.45 4.30
C PRO A 154 10.69 -1.22 4.12
N HIS A 155 11.43 -1.03 5.23
CA HIS A 155 12.85 -0.70 5.17
C HIS A 155 13.60 -1.11 6.44
N TYR A 156 14.90 -1.39 6.33
CA TYR A 156 15.73 -1.85 7.46
C TYR A 156 15.90 -0.78 8.57
N GLU A 157 15.90 0.50 8.22
CA GLU A 157 15.99 1.59 9.19
C GLU A 157 14.78 1.70 10.12
N LEU A 158 13.69 1.00 9.79
CA LEU A 158 12.48 0.96 10.63
C LEU A 158 12.55 -0.14 11.71
N ILE A 159 13.56 -1.02 11.67
CA ILE A 159 13.69 -2.14 12.63
C ILE A 159 13.66 -1.63 14.07
N ASP A 160 14.38 -0.55 14.37
CA ASP A 160 14.44 0.01 15.72
C ASP A 160 13.10 0.58 16.18
N GLU A 161 12.33 1.22 15.27
CA GLU A 161 11.00 1.73 15.57
C GLU A 161 10.01 0.61 15.91
N PHE A 162 10.02 -0.48 15.12
CA PHE A 162 9.16 -1.65 15.35
C PHE A 162 9.56 -2.39 16.64
N ALA A 163 10.86 -2.58 16.87
CA ALA A 163 11.37 -3.24 18.06
C ALA A 163 11.09 -2.45 19.34
N ALA A 164 11.18 -1.11 19.29
CA ALA A 164 10.85 -0.23 20.41
C ALA A 164 9.37 -0.33 20.82
N LYS A 165 8.50 -0.78 19.90
CA LYS A 165 7.08 -1.07 20.19
C LYS A 165 6.84 -2.50 20.69
N GLY A 166 7.88 -3.32 20.82
CA GLY A 166 7.80 -4.65 21.39
C GLY A 166 7.69 -5.80 20.38
N ILE A 167 7.83 -5.51 19.07
CA ILE A 167 7.91 -6.57 18.06
C ILE A 167 9.34 -7.14 18.04
N PRO A 168 9.54 -8.47 18.21
CA PRO A 168 10.87 -9.08 18.26
C PRO A 168 11.67 -8.84 16.97
N ARG A 169 12.92 -8.40 17.10
CA ARG A 169 13.80 -8.06 15.95
C ARG A 169 13.99 -9.20 14.98
N GLU A 170 14.11 -10.42 15.46
CA GLU A 170 14.30 -11.63 14.66
C GLU A 170 13.12 -11.95 13.75
N ARG A 171 11.92 -11.45 14.11
CA ARG A 171 10.71 -11.58 13.30
C ARG A 171 10.57 -10.50 12.24
N LEU A 172 11.34 -9.41 12.33
CA LEU A 172 11.29 -8.31 11.38
C LEU A 172 12.09 -8.63 10.11
N LYS A 173 11.45 -8.58 8.94
CA LYS A 173 12.07 -8.83 7.64
C LYS A 173 11.95 -7.58 6.78
N PRO A 174 13.02 -6.80 6.61
CA PRO A 174 13.00 -5.52 5.87
C PRO A 174 13.06 -5.76 4.36
N TYR A 175 12.06 -6.46 3.82
CA TYR A 175 12.03 -6.84 2.41
C TYR A 175 11.41 -5.77 1.52
N GLY A 176 10.70 -4.78 2.09
CA GLY A 176 9.97 -3.76 1.35
C GLY A 176 8.47 -4.06 1.25
N ILE A 177 7.72 -3.12 0.71
CA ILE A 177 6.30 -3.31 0.41
C ILE A 177 6.18 -4.04 -0.94
N PRO A 178 5.47 -5.18 -1.01
CA PRO A 178 5.26 -5.88 -2.27
C PRO A 178 4.54 -5.00 -3.29
N VAL A 179 5.11 -4.88 -4.48
CA VAL A 179 4.51 -4.22 -5.65
C VAL A 179 4.39 -5.21 -6.79
N ARG A 180 3.41 -5.00 -7.67
CA ARG A 180 3.19 -5.88 -8.81
C ARG A 180 4.39 -5.88 -9.76
N PRO A 181 4.70 -7.00 -10.43
CA PRO A 181 5.85 -7.12 -11.36
C PRO A 181 5.87 -6.01 -12.41
N ALA A 182 4.71 -5.56 -12.89
CA ALA A 182 4.59 -4.49 -13.88
C ALA A 182 5.26 -3.15 -13.45
N PHE A 183 5.47 -2.93 -12.14
CA PHE A 183 6.20 -1.74 -11.66
C PHE A 183 7.71 -1.96 -11.63
N SER A 184 8.19 -3.19 -11.44
CA SER A 184 9.62 -3.53 -11.45
C SER A 184 10.18 -3.72 -12.86
N ASP A 185 9.33 -4.05 -13.82
CA ASP A 185 9.74 -4.25 -15.20
C ASP A 185 10.27 -2.97 -15.85
N LYS A 186 11.36 -3.10 -16.60
CA LYS A 186 11.89 -2.01 -17.42
C LYS A 186 10.97 -1.75 -18.61
N SER A 187 9.94 -0.95 -18.40
CA SER A 187 9.02 -0.55 -19.47
C SER A 187 9.64 0.54 -20.34
N ASP A 188 9.56 0.36 -21.64
CA ASP A 188 9.87 1.42 -22.60
C ASP A 188 8.84 2.56 -22.47
N ARG A 189 9.30 3.75 -22.10
CA ARG A 189 8.46 4.95 -21.92
C ARG A 189 7.65 5.26 -23.18
N GLN A 190 8.24 5.13 -24.37
CA GLN A 190 7.56 5.43 -25.61
C GLN A 190 6.43 4.43 -25.90
N LYS A 191 6.68 3.16 -25.67
CA LYS A 191 5.62 2.14 -25.77
C LYS A 191 4.49 2.38 -24.75
N ALA A 192 4.83 2.76 -23.51
CA ALA A 192 3.85 3.10 -22.50
C ALA A 192 3.00 4.32 -22.93
N ARG A 193 3.61 5.37 -23.48
CA ARG A 193 2.89 6.53 -24.02
C ARG A 193 1.90 6.16 -25.12
N VAL A 194 2.29 5.29 -26.04
CA VAL A 194 1.38 4.78 -27.08
C VAL A 194 0.19 4.04 -26.47
N ARG A 195 0.44 3.10 -25.49
CA ARG A 195 -0.64 2.37 -24.81
C ARG A 195 -1.58 3.27 -24.04
N CYS A 196 -1.07 4.38 -23.50
CA CYS A 196 -1.83 5.38 -22.74
C CYS A 196 -2.43 6.50 -23.60
N ARG A 197 -2.18 6.50 -24.92
CA ARG A 197 -2.59 7.56 -25.87
C ARG A 197 -2.04 8.94 -25.47
N ILE A 198 -0.78 8.99 -25.06
CA ILE A 198 -0.06 10.20 -24.70
C ILE A 198 0.91 10.54 -25.82
N PRO A 199 1.02 11.82 -26.25
CA PRO A 199 1.96 12.23 -27.29
C PRO A 199 3.42 11.89 -26.93
N LYS A 200 4.22 11.42 -27.91
CA LYS A 200 5.59 10.94 -27.68
C LYS A 200 6.52 11.97 -27.03
N HIS A 201 6.37 13.23 -27.38
CA HIS A 201 7.27 14.32 -26.96
C HIS A 201 6.66 15.18 -25.83
N ALA A 202 5.50 14.80 -25.28
CA ALA A 202 4.86 15.54 -24.20
C ALA A 202 5.68 15.48 -22.91
N GLN A 203 5.64 16.56 -22.14
CA GLN A 203 6.07 16.62 -20.75
C GLN A 203 4.90 16.22 -19.86
N VAL A 204 4.93 15.04 -19.27
CA VAL A 204 3.77 14.40 -18.68
C VAL A 204 3.75 14.57 -17.18
N TYR A 205 2.73 15.27 -16.68
CA TYR A 205 2.37 15.28 -15.26
C TYR A 205 1.26 14.27 -15.00
N LEU A 206 1.48 13.34 -14.08
CA LEU A 206 0.46 12.42 -13.58
C LEU A 206 -0.01 12.87 -12.20
N ILE A 207 -1.32 12.99 -12.01
CA ILE A 207 -1.92 13.32 -10.73
C ILE A 207 -2.72 12.12 -10.23
N MET A 208 -2.33 11.58 -9.06
CA MET A 208 -3.01 10.48 -8.40
C MET A 208 -3.32 10.84 -6.96
N SER A 209 -4.61 10.94 -6.62
CA SER A 209 -5.07 11.31 -5.27
C SER A 209 -5.44 10.13 -4.37
N GLY A 210 -4.94 8.93 -4.72
CA GLY A 210 -5.35 7.67 -4.13
C GLY A 210 -6.74 7.21 -4.59
N SER A 211 -7.13 5.98 -4.23
CA SER A 211 -8.38 5.35 -4.69
C SER A 211 -9.65 6.15 -4.35
N MET A 212 -9.59 7.00 -3.34
CA MET A 212 -10.72 7.78 -2.82
C MET A 212 -10.70 9.26 -3.22
N GLY A 213 -9.66 9.72 -3.91
CA GLY A 213 -9.54 11.12 -4.37
C GLY A 213 -9.45 12.11 -3.23
N PHE A 214 -8.41 12.03 -2.41
CA PHE A 214 -8.17 12.94 -1.29
C PHE A 214 -7.62 14.29 -1.73
N GLY A 215 -8.02 15.35 -1.00
CA GLY A 215 -7.49 16.70 -1.17
C GLY A 215 -8.30 17.57 -2.14
N LYS A 216 -7.81 18.79 -2.35
CA LYS A 216 -8.45 19.77 -3.25
C LYS A 216 -7.98 19.57 -4.71
N ILE A 217 -8.18 18.35 -5.25
CA ILE A 217 -7.66 17.96 -6.58
C ILE A 217 -8.17 18.87 -7.69
N GLN A 218 -9.45 19.28 -7.66
CA GLN A 218 -10.00 20.21 -8.64
C GLN A 218 -9.21 21.52 -8.69
N LEU A 219 -8.94 22.11 -7.51
CA LEU A 219 -8.13 23.33 -7.43
C LEU A 219 -6.68 23.12 -7.87
N PHE A 220 -6.12 21.93 -7.56
CA PHE A 220 -4.77 21.56 -7.98
C PHE A 220 -4.67 21.49 -9.50
N VAL A 221 -5.62 20.79 -10.14
CA VAL A 221 -5.69 20.65 -11.60
C VAL A 221 -5.91 22.02 -12.25
N ALA A 222 -6.85 22.83 -11.74
CA ALA A 222 -7.10 24.18 -12.23
C ALA A 222 -5.84 25.04 -12.21
N GLU A 223 -5.11 25.06 -11.10
CA GLU A 223 -3.89 25.87 -10.95
C GLU A 223 -2.74 25.36 -11.84
N LEU A 224 -2.57 24.04 -11.96
CA LEU A 224 -1.57 23.45 -12.86
C LEU A 224 -1.87 23.81 -14.32
N LEU A 225 -3.14 23.71 -14.75
CA LEU A 225 -3.57 24.01 -16.10
C LEU A 225 -3.50 25.52 -16.41
N ARG A 226 -3.87 26.39 -15.45
CA ARG A 226 -3.76 27.85 -15.58
C ARG A 226 -2.32 28.30 -15.89
N THR A 227 -1.34 27.59 -15.37
CA THR A 227 0.09 27.89 -15.54
C THR A 227 0.77 26.93 -16.52
N ARG A 228 0.01 26.14 -17.29
CA ARG A 228 0.54 25.13 -18.22
C ARG A 228 1.39 25.77 -19.33
N LYS A 229 2.50 25.12 -19.65
CA LYS A 229 3.38 25.49 -20.75
C LYS A 229 3.06 24.68 -22.01
N PRO A 230 3.43 25.17 -23.20
CA PRO A 230 3.34 24.39 -24.43
C PRO A 230 4.10 23.06 -24.30
N GLY A 231 3.51 21.97 -24.81
CA GLY A 231 4.09 20.62 -24.73
C GLY A 231 3.83 19.86 -23.41
N GLU A 232 3.27 20.52 -22.37
CA GLU A 232 2.86 19.83 -21.14
C GLU A 232 1.54 19.09 -21.32
N TYR A 233 1.49 17.86 -20.81
CA TYR A 233 0.34 16.96 -20.83
C TYR A 233 -0.02 16.55 -19.40
N VAL A 234 -1.30 16.66 -19.04
CA VAL A 234 -1.76 16.39 -17.67
C VAL A 234 -2.69 15.18 -17.68
N VAL A 235 -2.30 14.14 -16.96
CA VAL A 235 -3.12 12.95 -16.72
C VAL A 235 -3.61 12.96 -15.29
N VAL A 236 -4.93 12.82 -15.09
CA VAL A 236 -5.53 12.74 -13.75
C VAL A 236 -6.24 11.40 -13.58
N ILE A 237 -5.81 10.62 -12.59
CA ILE A 237 -6.44 9.34 -12.25
C ILE A 237 -7.23 9.52 -10.95
N CYS A 238 -8.56 9.47 -11.05
CA CYS A 238 -9.49 9.68 -9.95
C CYS A 238 -9.80 8.43 -9.14
N GLY A 239 -9.32 7.25 -9.59
CA GLY A 239 -9.65 5.96 -8.98
C GLY A 239 -11.16 5.72 -8.89
N ASN A 240 -11.64 5.27 -7.74
CA ASN A 240 -13.06 4.98 -7.50
C ASN A 240 -13.92 6.23 -7.23
N ASN A 241 -13.32 7.43 -7.24
CA ASN A 241 -14.07 8.69 -7.01
C ASN A 241 -14.78 9.19 -8.26
N ARG A 242 -15.91 8.54 -8.61
CA ARG A 242 -16.73 8.90 -9.78
C ARG A 242 -17.24 10.36 -9.74
N ARG A 243 -17.46 10.91 -8.53
CA ARG A 243 -17.91 12.31 -8.39
C ARG A 243 -16.79 13.28 -8.82
N LEU A 244 -15.58 13.05 -8.35
CA LEU A 244 -14.42 13.86 -8.75
C LEU A 244 -14.19 13.75 -10.26
N GLN A 245 -14.23 12.55 -10.82
CA GLN A 245 -14.08 12.34 -12.25
C GLN A 245 -15.09 13.13 -13.07
N LYS A 246 -16.39 13.09 -12.70
CA LYS A 246 -17.44 13.84 -13.38
C LYS A 246 -17.19 15.36 -13.35
N ILE A 247 -16.79 15.90 -12.19
CA ILE A 247 -16.47 17.32 -12.03
C ILE A 247 -15.31 17.71 -12.94
N LEU A 248 -14.21 16.96 -12.89
CA LEU A 248 -13.02 17.25 -13.69
C LEU A 248 -13.29 17.13 -15.20
N LEU A 249 -14.06 16.13 -15.63
CA LEU A 249 -14.45 15.95 -17.03
C LEU A 249 -15.31 17.11 -17.53
N ALA A 250 -16.25 17.62 -16.72
CA ALA A 250 -17.08 18.75 -17.07
C ALA A 250 -16.26 20.05 -17.23
N GLU A 251 -15.26 20.25 -16.36
CA GLU A 251 -14.48 21.49 -16.31
C GLU A 251 -13.28 21.48 -17.28
N PHE A 252 -12.57 20.35 -17.38
CA PHE A 252 -11.29 20.26 -18.08
C PHE A 252 -11.25 19.21 -19.20
N GLY A 253 -12.27 18.36 -19.32
CA GLY A 253 -12.24 17.19 -20.22
C GLY A 253 -12.16 17.51 -21.71
N LYS A 254 -12.50 18.76 -22.11
CA LYS A 254 -12.39 19.23 -23.50
C LYS A 254 -11.09 19.98 -23.78
N GLN A 255 -10.24 20.19 -22.78
CA GLN A 255 -8.97 20.89 -22.98
C GLN A 255 -7.95 19.97 -23.64
N GLU A 256 -7.30 20.45 -24.68
CA GLU A 256 -6.19 19.75 -25.31
C GLU A 256 -5.06 19.51 -24.31
N GLY A 257 -4.42 18.32 -24.36
CA GLY A 257 -3.34 17.96 -23.45
C GLY A 257 -3.81 17.59 -22.04
N VAL A 258 -5.09 17.28 -21.86
CA VAL A 258 -5.66 16.81 -20.58
C VAL A 258 -6.34 15.47 -20.75
N GLN A 259 -6.03 14.52 -19.89
CA GLN A 259 -6.66 13.20 -19.86
C GLN A 259 -7.15 12.90 -18.44
N ILE A 260 -8.46 12.66 -18.28
CA ILE A 260 -9.09 12.41 -16.98
C ILE A 260 -9.68 11.01 -16.97
N LEU A 261 -9.20 10.18 -16.03
CA LEU A 261 -9.55 8.78 -15.90
C LEU A 261 -10.21 8.50 -14.55
N GLY A 262 -11.11 7.54 -14.52
CA GLY A 262 -11.60 6.91 -13.31
C GLY A 262 -10.62 5.83 -12.82
N TYR A 263 -11.17 4.71 -12.35
CA TYR A 263 -10.40 3.51 -12.06
C TYR A 263 -9.79 2.94 -13.36
N THR A 264 -8.52 2.54 -13.28
CA THR A 264 -7.83 1.89 -14.39
C THR A 264 -6.84 0.86 -13.86
N GLU A 265 -6.70 -0.26 -14.55
CA GLU A 265 -5.70 -1.28 -14.26
C GLU A 265 -4.33 -0.97 -14.89
N LYS A 266 -4.27 0.02 -15.79
CA LYS A 266 -3.05 0.42 -16.52
C LYS A 266 -2.17 1.40 -15.75
N ILE A 267 -2.24 1.39 -14.40
CA ILE A 267 -1.46 2.34 -13.57
C ILE A 267 0.03 2.25 -13.87
N ALA A 268 0.58 1.05 -14.02
CA ALA A 268 2.00 0.85 -14.31
C ALA A 268 2.40 1.48 -15.67
N ASP A 269 1.53 1.40 -16.69
CA ASP A 269 1.76 2.05 -17.98
C ASP A 269 1.71 3.58 -17.86
N PHE A 270 0.70 4.12 -17.15
CA PHE A 270 0.63 5.57 -16.92
C PHE A 270 1.83 6.08 -16.14
N MET A 271 2.27 5.35 -15.12
CA MET A 271 3.51 5.68 -14.39
C MET A 271 4.74 5.64 -15.33
N ALA A 272 4.88 4.59 -16.13
CA ALA A 272 6.00 4.48 -17.10
C ALA A 272 6.00 5.60 -18.16
N ALA A 273 4.82 6.13 -18.51
CA ALA A 273 4.65 7.24 -19.48
C ALA A 273 4.95 8.62 -18.87
N THR A 274 5.08 8.72 -17.54
CA THR A 274 5.11 9.98 -16.76
C THR A 274 6.52 10.51 -16.58
N ASP A 275 6.66 11.84 -16.52
CA ASP A 275 7.90 12.53 -16.17
C ASP A 275 7.89 13.01 -14.70
N VAL A 276 6.73 13.42 -14.16
CA VAL A 276 6.56 13.83 -12.77
C VAL A 276 5.22 13.36 -12.24
N LEU A 277 5.23 12.71 -11.09
CA LEU A 277 4.04 12.26 -10.37
C LEU A 277 3.71 13.20 -9.21
N PHE A 278 2.46 13.66 -9.15
CA PHE A 278 1.87 14.28 -7.97
C PHE A 278 0.95 13.28 -7.26
N THR A 279 1.28 12.93 -6.02
CA THR A 279 0.47 11.99 -5.23
C THR A 279 0.53 12.32 -3.74
N LYS A 280 -0.47 11.89 -2.97
CA LYS A 280 -0.35 11.89 -1.51
C LYS A 280 0.68 10.83 -1.08
N PRO A 281 1.33 10.95 0.08
CA PRO A 281 2.36 10.02 0.53
C PRO A 281 1.77 8.74 1.13
N GLY A 282 0.92 8.05 0.37
CA GLY A 282 0.42 6.72 0.73
C GLY A 282 1.48 5.66 0.45
N GLY A 283 1.66 4.71 1.37
CA GLY A 283 2.76 3.75 1.32
C GLY A 283 2.86 3.02 -0.02
N LEU A 284 1.76 2.45 -0.53
CA LEU A 284 1.85 1.64 -1.76
C LEU A 284 2.12 2.46 -3.03
N THR A 285 1.28 3.47 -3.34
CA THR A 285 1.44 4.26 -4.58
C THR A 285 2.81 4.93 -4.66
N THR A 286 3.32 5.38 -3.51
CA THR A 286 4.65 5.99 -3.41
C THR A 286 5.76 4.95 -3.65
N THR A 287 5.59 3.73 -3.11
CA THR A 287 6.52 2.60 -3.36
C THR A 287 6.49 2.17 -4.83
N GLU A 288 5.31 2.02 -5.44
CA GLU A 288 5.15 1.71 -6.87
C GLU A 288 5.89 2.73 -7.75
N ALA A 289 5.72 4.02 -7.45
CA ALA A 289 6.37 5.09 -8.19
C ALA A 289 7.89 5.08 -8.00
N ALA A 290 8.37 4.84 -6.78
CA ALA A 290 9.80 4.77 -6.48
C ALA A 290 10.47 3.55 -7.12
N VAL A 291 9.83 2.38 -7.08
CA VAL A 291 10.30 1.16 -7.78
C VAL A 291 10.37 1.39 -9.28
N LYS A 292 9.41 2.14 -9.84
CA LYS A 292 9.41 2.51 -11.27
C LYS A 292 10.43 3.59 -11.61
N GLY A 293 11.00 4.28 -10.62
CA GLY A 293 11.96 5.37 -10.81
C GLY A 293 11.30 6.63 -11.38
N ILE A 294 10.17 7.06 -10.81
CA ILE A 294 9.44 8.24 -11.27
C ILE A 294 9.68 9.38 -10.26
N PRO A 295 10.05 10.59 -10.73
CA PRO A 295 10.14 11.76 -9.87
C PRO A 295 8.80 12.08 -9.19
N ILE A 296 8.82 12.19 -7.85
CA ILE A 296 7.62 12.33 -7.01
C ILE A 296 7.57 13.71 -6.37
N VAL A 297 6.42 14.36 -6.47
CA VAL A 297 6.04 15.47 -5.61
C VAL A 297 4.88 15.01 -4.73
N HIS A 298 5.12 14.94 -3.44
CA HIS A 298 4.06 14.63 -2.48
C HIS A 298 3.17 15.84 -2.25
N THR A 299 1.86 15.59 -2.38
CA THR A 299 0.82 16.53 -1.98
C THR A 299 0.53 16.39 -0.49
N ARG A 300 -0.55 17.02 -0.01
CA ARG A 300 -0.87 17.05 1.42
C ARG A 300 -1.16 15.63 1.96
N PRO A 301 -0.46 15.19 3.03
CA PRO A 301 -0.70 13.90 3.66
C PRO A 301 -2.03 13.88 4.43
N ILE A 302 -2.60 12.70 4.59
CA ILE A 302 -3.59 12.42 5.62
C ILE A 302 -2.83 12.38 6.96
N PRO A 303 -3.31 13.09 8.01
CA PRO A 303 -2.65 13.05 9.32
C PRO A 303 -2.56 11.61 9.87
N GLY A 304 -1.40 11.24 10.40
CA GLY A 304 -1.11 9.90 10.89
C GLY A 304 0.06 9.27 10.13
N CYS A 305 -0.12 8.04 9.64
CA CYS A 305 0.93 7.28 8.96
C CYS A 305 1.48 7.99 7.72
N GLU A 306 0.64 8.67 6.93
CA GLU A 306 1.11 9.36 5.73
C GLU A 306 2.05 10.53 6.03
N THR A 307 1.96 11.14 7.23
CA THR A 307 2.94 12.16 7.65
C THR A 307 4.32 11.54 7.86
N LYS A 308 4.38 10.31 8.38
CA LYS A 308 5.61 9.55 8.55
C LYS A 308 6.18 9.07 7.21
N ASN A 309 5.31 8.57 6.33
CA ASN A 309 5.69 8.21 4.96
C ASN A 309 6.30 9.42 4.23
N LEU A 310 5.70 10.61 4.36
CA LEU A 310 6.21 11.84 3.78
C LEU A 310 7.61 12.15 4.30
N ALA A 311 7.82 12.11 5.62
CA ALA A 311 9.11 12.37 6.25
C ALA A 311 10.18 11.38 5.73
N PHE A 312 9.87 10.07 5.74
CA PHE A 312 10.77 9.03 5.24
C PHE A 312 11.28 9.34 3.82
N TYR A 313 10.36 9.72 2.92
CA TYR A 313 10.70 10.00 1.52
C TYR A 313 11.45 11.30 1.32
N THR A 314 11.02 12.37 1.99
CA THR A 314 11.63 13.69 1.79
C THR A 314 13.01 13.82 2.42
N GLU A 315 13.23 13.24 3.60
CA GLU A 315 14.52 13.25 4.30
C GLU A 315 15.61 12.47 3.53
N ARG A 316 15.21 11.51 2.68
CA ARG A 316 16.13 10.68 1.87
C ARG A 316 16.22 11.10 0.41
N GLY A 317 15.64 12.27 0.06
CA GLY A 317 15.68 12.78 -1.31
C GLY A 317 14.86 11.96 -2.33
N LEU A 318 13.93 11.10 -1.86
CA LEU A 318 13.09 10.25 -2.72
C LEU A 318 11.91 11.00 -3.32
N SER A 319 11.59 12.18 -2.79
CA SER A 319 10.49 13.02 -3.25
C SER A 319 10.70 14.47 -2.84
N LEU A 320 9.98 15.38 -3.50
CA LEU A 320 9.80 16.76 -3.05
C LEU A 320 8.41 16.94 -2.44
N THR A 321 8.24 18.00 -1.65
CA THR A 321 6.93 18.40 -1.12
C THR A 321 6.88 19.91 -0.86
N SER A 322 5.67 20.41 -0.66
CA SER A 322 5.42 21.76 -0.13
C SER A 322 4.08 21.78 0.60
N GLN A 323 3.96 22.61 1.63
CA GLN A 323 2.70 22.79 2.35
C GLN A 323 1.65 23.54 1.51
N LYS A 324 2.09 24.41 0.62
CA LYS A 324 1.22 25.23 -0.25
C LYS A 324 1.06 24.56 -1.61
N LEU A 325 -0.16 24.58 -2.15
CA LEU A 325 -0.50 24.05 -3.47
C LEU A 325 0.41 24.62 -4.57
N HIS A 326 0.57 25.94 -4.61
CA HIS A 326 1.46 26.60 -5.57
C HIS A 326 2.92 26.10 -5.44
N GLY A 327 3.44 25.91 -4.22
CA GLY A 327 4.76 25.35 -3.99
C GLY A 327 4.92 23.91 -4.48
N GLN A 328 3.87 23.08 -4.40
CA GLN A 328 3.86 21.72 -4.97
C GLN A 328 3.99 21.77 -6.49
N ILE A 329 3.25 22.66 -7.15
CA ILE A 329 3.34 22.88 -8.61
C ILE A 329 4.74 23.34 -9.01
N LEU A 330 5.31 24.30 -8.26
CA LEU A 330 6.69 24.76 -8.50
C LEU A 330 7.71 23.63 -8.33
N ALA A 331 7.55 22.76 -7.32
CA ALA A 331 8.39 21.59 -7.14
C ALA A 331 8.32 20.63 -8.35
N GLY A 332 7.11 20.40 -8.87
CA GLY A 332 6.92 19.60 -10.10
C GLY A 332 7.59 20.24 -11.31
N ARG A 333 7.47 21.56 -11.48
CA ARG A 333 8.14 22.27 -12.57
C ARG A 333 9.67 22.27 -12.43
N LYS A 334 10.18 22.35 -11.21
CA LYS A 334 11.61 22.20 -10.94
C LYS A 334 12.09 20.82 -11.36
N LEU A 335 11.37 19.76 -11.01
CA LEU A 335 11.68 18.41 -11.47
C LEU A 335 11.58 18.30 -13.00
N MET A 336 10.57 18.90 -13.64
CA MET A 336 10.39 18.84 -15.09
C MET A 336 11.55 19.50 -15.86
N SER A 337 12.11 20.58 -15.34
CA SER A 337 13.17 21.38 -16.00
C SER A 337 14.61 21.04 -15.57
N ASN A 338 14.79 20.15 -14.59
CA ASN A 338 16.12 19.83 -14.04
C ASN A 338 16.38 18.32 -14.11
N ASP A 339 17.11 17.88 -15.12
CA ASP A 339 17.44 16.49 -15.39
C ASP A 339 18.32 15.88 -14.30
N GLU A 340 19.27 16.63 -13.76
CA GLU A 340 20.15 16.19 -12.70
C GLU A 340 19.36 15.89 -11.43
N LEU A 341 18.44 16.77 -11.03
CA LEU A 341 17.59 16.57 -9.86
C LEU A 341 16.67 15.34 -10.04
N ARG A 342 16.10 15.15 -11.25
CA ARG A 342 15.33 13.93 -11.55
C ARG A 342 16.17 12.68 -11.43
N HIS A 343 17.37 12.70 -12.05
CA HIS A 343 18.28 11.57 -12.03
C HIS A 343 18.71 11.22 -10.60
N SER A 344 19.10 12.22 -9.81
CA SER A 344 19.47 12.05 -8.40
C SER A 344 18.32 11.42 -7.59
N MET A 345 17.10 11.93 -7.74
CA MET A 345 15.92 11.38 -7.05
C MET A 345 15.65 9.93 -7.45
N CYS A 346 15.66 9.62 -8.74
CA CYS A 346 15.41 8.27 -9.24
C CYS A 346 16.52 7.29 -8.78
N THR A 347 17.77 7.72 -8.76
CA THR A 347 18.90 6.93 -8.23
C THR A 347 18.69 6.64 -6.75
N ALA A 348 18.35 7.65 -5.94
CA ALA A 348 18.04 7.45 -4.53
C ALA A 348 16.88 6.48 -4.32
N GLN A 349 15.79 6.61 -5.12
CA GLN A 349 14.65 5.70 -5.09
C GLN A 349 15.08 4.24 -5.34
N HIS A 350 15.83 3.99 -6.39
CA HIS A 350 16.28 2.63 -6.73
C HIS A 350 17.28 2.04 -5.72
N THR A 351 18.05 2.89 -5.03
CA THR A 351 19.01 2.45 -4.00
C THR A 351 18.31 2.09 -2.71
N ILE A 352 17.29 2.85 -2.31
CA ILE A 352 16.68 2.77 -0.99
C ILE A 352 15.43 1.88 -1.00
N ILE A 353 14.61 1.92 -2.06
CA ILE A 353 13.35 1.20 -2.10
C ILE A 353 13.53 -0.17 -2.77
N PRO A 354 13.29 -1.28 -2.04
CA PRO A 354 13.43 -2.62 -2.60
C PRO A 354 12.41 -2.88 -3.72
N SER A 355 12.90 -3.33 -4.88
CA SER A 355 12.04 -3.68 -6.03
C SER A 355 11.58 -5.14 -6.05
N ASN A 356 12.17 -6.00 -5.21
CA ASN A 356 11.95 -7.44 -5.18
C ASN A 356 11.26 -7.94 -3.90
N ALA A 357 10.48 -7.07 -3.25
CA ALA A 357 9.81 -7.36 -1.99
C ALA A 357 8.87 -8.58 -2.08
N ALA A 358 8.09 -8.70 -3.14
CA ALA A 358 7.18 -9.83 -3.36
C ALA A 358 7.96 -11.15 -3.47
N GLU A 359 9.04 -11.16 -4.23
CA GLU A 359 9.89 -12.34 -4.42
C GLU A 359 10.60 -12.78 -3.12
N LYS A 360 11.14 -11.82 -2.35
CA LYS A 360 11.74 -12.14 -1.04
C LYS A 360 10.72 -12.68 -0.06
N THR A 361 9.51 -12.12 -0.08
CA THR A 361 8.40 -12.60 0.75
C THR A 361 8.01 -14.02 0.33
N TYR A 362 7.83 -14.28 -0.96
CA TYR A 362 7.54 -15.62 -1.47
C TYR A 362 8.56 -16.66 -1.02
N ARG A 363 9.88 -16.37 -1.13
CA ARG A 363 10.93 -17.28 -0.66
C ARG A 363 10.84 -17.57 0.83
N LEU A 364 10.50 -16.58 1.64
CA LEU A 364 10.24 -16.80 3.07
C LEU A 364 9.06 -17.76 3.27
N LEU A 365 7.95 -17.58 2.52
CA LEU A 365 6.80 -18.47 2.61
C LEU A 365 7.17 -19.91 2.25
N CYS A 366 7.98 -20.14 1.20
CA CYS A 366 8.46 -21.48 0.84
C CYS A 366 9.28 -22.14 1.97
N GLN A 367 10.17 -21.38 2.63
CA GLN A 367 10.96 -21.88 3.76
C GLN A 367 10.07 -22.28 4.95
N LEU A 368 9.03 -21.50 5.24
CA LEU A 368 8.12 -21.77 6.35
C LEU A 368 7.21 -22.97 6.08
N SER A 369 6.74 -23.13 4.83
CA SER A 369 5.91 -24.28 4.42
C SER A 369 6.70 -25.57 4.47
N SER A 370 7.94 -25.59 4.01
CA SER A 370 8.81 -26.77 4.04
C SER A 370 9.16 -27.22 5.47
N ALA A 371 9.38 -26.26 6.37
CA ALA A 371 9.67 -26.56 7.77
C ALA A 371 8.45 -27.16 8.49
N HIS A 372 7.23 -26.77 8.10
CA HIS A 372 5.99 -27.32 8.67
C HIS A 372 5.76 -28.77 8.23
N ALA A 373 6.03 -29.08 6.97
CA ALA A 373 5.90 -30.45 6.44
C ALA A 373 6.84 -31.44 7.14
N ILE A 374 8.04 -31.03 7.49
CA ILE A 374 9.03 -31.90 8.20
C ILE A 374 8.58 -32.14 9.65
N SER A 375 8.01 -31.16 10.34
CA SER A 375 7.53 -31.32 11.72
C SER A 375 6.31 -32.26 11.81
N ASP A 376 5.40 -32.23 10.85
CA ASP A 376 4.22 -33.11 10.80
C ASP A 376 4.58 -34.56 10.50
N ASP A 377 5.62 -34.81 9.67
CA ASP A 377 6.12 -36.16 9.40
C ASP A 377 6.85 -36.77 10.60
N THR A 378 7.50 -35.95 11.43
CA THR A 378 8.21 -36.42 12.63
C THR A 378 7.21 -36.82 13.73
N VAL A 379 6.16 -36.03 13.93
CA VAL A 379 5.08 -36.30 14.91
C VAL A 379 4.29 -37.56 14.51
N LYS A 380 4.05 -37.81 13.24
CA LYS A 380 3.36 -39.02 12.75
C LYS A 380 4.21 -40.28 12.88
N LYS A 381 5.55 -40.17 12.89
CA LYS A 381 6.46 -41.32 13.09
C LYS A 381 6.70 -41.69 14.56
N GLU A 382 6.45 -40.77 15.50
CA GLU A 382 6.53 -41.00 16.93
C GLU A 382 5.23 -41.54 17.55
N THR A 383 4.14 -41.56 16.78
CA THR A 383 2.80 -42.02 17.21
C THR A 383 2.39 -43.36 16.59
N LEU A 384 3.27 -44.02 15.83
CA LEU A 384 3.16 -45.38 15.31
C LEU A 384 4.18 -46.30 16.00
#